data_2ddf234489bf657156db02cb594a8381
#
_entry.id   2ddf234489bf657156db02cb594a8381
#
_cell.length_a   1.000
_cell.length_b   1.000
_cell.length_c   1.000
_cell.angle_alpha   90.00
_cell.angle_beta   90.00
_cell.angle_gamma   90.00
#
_symmetry.space_group_name_H-M   'P 1'
#
loop_
_entity.id
_entity.type
_entity.pdbx_description
1 polymer ?
#
loop_
_entity_poly.entity_id
_entity_poly.type
_entity_poly.pdbx_seq_one_letter_code
_entity_poly.pdbx_strand_id
1 'polypeptide(L)'
;MWENRKDIRAVVPEASPKLAETVGKLDEFLPLAEREMEFAQAKGIQCLGFGDSDYPARLKGCNDAPLVLFYKGNANLNSRRIISVVGTRHCTEYGREICTSLTRDLSALAPDTVVVSGLAYGIDINAHRGALAAGLPTVAVLAHGLDSIYPAMHRTTAIKMLENGGLITEFSTRTVPEKQNFVRRNRIIAGLSDATIVVESASKGGSLITASVAESYDREVCAFPGRTGDVWSEGCNMLIMENKARMITSAESLVKALCWDCDANPSAIKPAEPELFPQLSNEEQKIVDALEGSDGKQINLITVETNIPMARLMSVLFEMEMRGIVKSLNGARYKLNR
;
A
#
# COMPACT_ATOMS: atom_id res chain seq x y z
N MET A 1 -28.47 4.53 -4.90
CA MET A 1 -28.12 5.32 -6.12
C MET A 1 -28.85 4.80 -7.34
N TRP A 2 -28.84 3.51 -7.65
CA TRP A 2 -29.54 2.94 -8.83
C TRP A 2 -31.05 3.22 -8.82
N GLU A 3 -31.75 2.98 -7.73
CA GLU A 3 -33.20 3.21 -7.58
C GLU A 3 -33.60 4.67 -7.82
N ASN A 4 -32.73 5.61 -7.40
CA ASN A 4 -32.96 7.05 -7.51
C ASN A 4 -32.16 7.69 -8.68
N ARG A 5 -31.73 6.90 -9.70
CA ARG A 5 -30.88 7.39 -10.78
C ARG A 5 -31.52 8.49 -11.64
N LYS A 6 -32.84 8.51 -11.72
CA LYS A 6 -33.60 9.55 -12.45
C LYS A 6 -33.69 10.88 -11.70
N ASP A 7 -33.56 10.82 -10.37
CA ASP A 7 -33.54 12.00 -9.49
C ASP A 7 -32.47 11.83 -8.40
N ILE A 8 -31.21 11.80 -8.83
CA ILE A 8 -30.07 11.63 -7.93
C ILE A 8 -29.97 12.75 -6.89
N ARG A 9 -30.48 13.94 -7.18
CA ARG A 9 -30.46 15.08 -6.27
C ARG A 9 -31.36 14.90 -5.06
N ALA A 10 -32.38 14.04 -5.15
CA ALA A 10 -33.20 13.67 -3.98
C ALA A 10 -32.38 12.93 -2.91
N VAL A 11 -31.26 12.24 -3.32
CA VAL A 11 -30.38 11.48 -2.41
C VAL A 11 -29.07 12.21 -2.16
N VAL A 12 -28.56 12.92 -3.18
CA VAL A 12 -27.33 13.71 -3.14
C VAL A 12 -27.65 15.13 -3.59
N PRO A 13 -28.13 16.00 -2.69
CA PRO A 13 -28.57 17.37 -3.04
C PRO A 13 -27.50 18.19 -3.75
N GLU A 14 -26.23 17.97 -3.42
CA GLU A 14 -25.07 18.67 -3.98
C GLU A 14 -24.60 18.10 -5.34
N ALA A 15 -25.32 17.13 -5.90
CA ALA A 15 -24.95 16.54 -7.18
C ALA A 15 -24.90 17.60 -8.28
N SER A 16 -23.73 17.70 -8.94
CA SER A 16 -23.56 18.62 -10.07
C SER A 16 -24.50 18.26 -11.21
N PRO A 17 -24.88 19.23 -12.09
CA PRO A 17 -25.72 18.97 -13.26
C PRO A 17 -25.15 17.83 -14.13
N LYS A 18 -23.85 17.83 -14.34
CA LYS A 18 -23.14 16.81 -15.13
C LYS A 18 -23.25 15.42 -14.49
N LEU A 19 -23.12 15.33 -13.15
CA LEU A 19 -23.29 14.06 -12.44
C LEU A 19 -24.72 13.56 -12.56
N ALA A 20 -25.72 14.44 -12.37
CA ALA A 20 -27.13 14.09 -12.49
C ALA A 20 -27.49 13.57 -13.89
N GLU A 21 -27.00 14.22 -14.93
CA GLU A 21 -27.17 13.77 -16.32
C GLU A 21 -26.50 12.40 -16.56
N THR A 22 -25.27 12.21 -16.10
CA THR A 22 -24.53 10.94 -16.28
C THR A 22 -25.25 9.79 -15.56
N VAL A 23 -25.67 10.01 -14.33
CA VAL A 23 -26.40 9.00 -13.54
C VAL A 23 -27.77 8.69 -14.14
N GLY A 24 -28.46 9.70 -14.71
CA GLY A 24 -29.73 9.52 -15.41
C GLY A 24 -29.65 8.61 -16.65
N LYS A 25 -28.48 8.50 -17.25
CA LYS A 25 -28.21 7.67 -18.45
C LYS A 25 -27.71 6.26 -18.13
N LEU A 26 -27.63 5.86 -16.86
CA LEU A 26 -27.11 4.53 -16.46
C LEU A 26 -27.83 3.36 -17.13
N ASP A 27 -29.13 3.50 -17.45
CA ASP A 27 -29.90 2.47 -18.15
C ASP A 27 -29.31 2.10 -19.53
N GLU A 28 -28.63 3.04 -20.21
CA GLU A 28 -27.99 2.83 -21.51
C GLU A 28 -26.78 1.88 -21.40
N PHE A 29 -26.14 1.82 -20.22
CA PHE A 29 -24.98 0.98 -19.95
C PHE A 29 -25.32 -0.39 -19.38
N LEU A 30 -26.57 -0.63 -18.99
CA LEU A 30 -26.99 -1.89 -18.40
C LEU A 30 -26.68 -3.11 -19.28
N PRO A 31 -27.00 -3.12 -20.59
CA PRO A 31 -26.68 -4.27 -21.45
C PRO A 31 -25.17 -4.52 -21.60
N LEU A 32 -24.34 -3.50 -21.39
CA LEU A 32 -22.88 -3.65 -21.37
C LEU A 32 -22.44 -4.31 -20.08
N ALA A 33 -22.96 -3.85 -18.94
CA ALA A 33 -22.66 -4.41 -17.62
C ALA A 33 -23.10 -5.90 -17.52
N GLU A 34 -24.28 -6.23 -18.05
CA GLU A 34 -24.78 -7.61 -18.09
C GLU A 34 -23.83 -8.52 -18.87
N ARG A 35 -23.39 -8.11 -20.06
CA ARG A 35 -22.40 -8.87 -20.85
C ARG A 35 -21.07 -9.04 -20.16
N GLU A 36 -20.58 -8.01 -19.43
CA GLU A 36 -19.35 -8.13 -18.62
C GLU A 36 -19.51 -9.13 -17.49
N MET A 37 -20.66 -9.13 -16.82
CA MET A 37 -20.97 -10.08 -15.75
C MET A 37 -21.08 -11.51 -16.27
N GLU A 38 -21.76 -11.73 -17.42
CA GLU A 38 -21.84 -13.02 -18.08
C GLU A 38 -20.45 -13.54 -18.47
N PHE A 39 -19.61 -12.68 -19.05
CA PHE A 39 -18.23 -13.02 -19.40
C PHE A 39 -17.43 -13.37 -18.14
N ALA A 40 -17.51 -12.57 -17.09
CA ALA A 40 -16.82 -12.79 -15.84
C ALA A 40 -17.21 -14.15 -15.24
N GLN A 41 -18.50 -14.44 -15.16
CA GLN A 41 -19.02 -15.70 -14.66
C GLN A 41 -18.55 -16.89 -15.50
N ALA A 42 -18.66 -16.81 -16.84
CA ALA A 42 -18.24 -17.87 -17.75
C ALA A 42 -16.73 -18.17 -17.69
N LYS A 43 -15.91 -17.18 -17.31
CA LYS A 43 -14.45 -17.30 -17.21
C LYS A 43 -13.94 -17.50 -15.78
N GLY A 44 -14.80 -17.55 -14.78
CA GLY A 44 -14.41 -17.62 -13.37
C GLY A 44 -13.61 -16.40 -12.92
N ILE A 45 -14.03 -15.22 -13.37
CA ILE A 45 -13.46 -13.92 -12.97
C ILE A 45 -14.32 -13.38 -11.83
N GLN A 46 -13.69 -12.97 -10.75
CA GLN A 46 -14.34 -12.30 -9.62
C GLN A 46 -14.53 -10.82 -9.94
N CYS A 47 -15.73 -10.31 -9.72
CA CYS A 47 -16.04 -8.87 -9.77
C CYS A 47 -16.04 -8.35 -8.34
N LEU A 48 -15.04 -7.53 -7.99
CA LEU A 48 -14.86 -6.97 -6.66
C LEU A 48 -15.35 -5.53 -6.65
N GLY A 49 -16.49 -5.28 -6.06
CA GLY A 49 -17.03 -3.94 -5.87
C GLY A 49 -16.38 -3.22 -4.68
N PHE A 50 -16.28 -1.90 -4.73
CA PHE A 50 -15.69 -1.09 -3.66
C PHE A 50 -16.31 -1.35 -2.27
N GLY A 51 -17.60 -1.75 -2.22
CA GLY A 51 -18.31 -2.08 -0.98
C GLY A 51 -18.01 -3.48 -0.44
N ASP A 52 -17.45 -4.37 -1.25
CA ASP A 52 -17.28 -5.77 -0.88
C ASP A 52 -16.18 -5.97 0.16
N SER A 53 -16.32 -7.02 0.98
CA SER A 53 -15.32 -7.41 2.00
C SER A 53 -13.99 -7.81 1.37
N ASP A 54 -14.04 -8.44 0.19
CA ASP A 54 -12.88 -8.98 -0.51
C ASP A 54 -12.16 -7.93 -1.38
N TYR A 55 -12.73 -6.72 -1.49
CA TYR A 55 -12.06 -5.63 -2.17
C TYR A 55 -10.76 -5.27 -1.44
N PRO A 56 -9.64 -5.00 -2.16
CA PRO A 56 -8.35 -4.70 -1.55
C PRO A 56 -8.41 -3.51 -0.58
N ALA A 57 -8.20 -3.77 0.71
CA ALA A 57 -8.33 -2.76 1.76
C ALA A 57 -7.35 -1.59 1.58
N ARG A 58 -6.10 -1.89 1.12
CA ARG A 58 -5.10 -0.86 0.81
C ARG A 58 -5.60 0.10 -0.27
N LEU A 59 -6.23 -0.43 -1.29
CA LEU A 59 -6.74 0.38 -2.40
C LEU A 59 -7.97 1.20 -2.01
N LYS A 60 -8.81 0.72 -1.06
CA LYS A 60 -9.92 1.51 -0.48
C LYS A 60 -9.46 2.83 0.14
N GLY A 61 -8.24 2.87 0.67
CA GLY A 61 -7.66 4.09 1.26
C GLY A 61 -7.18 5.12 0.23
N CYS A 62 -7.21 4.81 -1.07
CA CYS A 62 -6.78 5.72 -2.12
C CYS A 62 -7.95 6.59 -2.60
N ASN A 63 -7.72 7.89 -2.81
CA ASN A 63 -8.76 8.86 -3.18
C ASN A 63 -9.44 8.57 -4.53
N ASP A 64 -8.76 7.85 -5.40
CA ASP A 64 -9.21 7.50 -6.76
C ASP A 64 -9.33 5.99 -6.96
N ALA A 65 -9.65 5.24 -5.88
CA ALA A 65 -9.86 3.80 -5.93
C ALA A 65 -10.91 3.43 -6.99
N PRO A 66 -10.68 2.36 -7.79
CA PRO A 66 -11.68 1.88 -8.74
C PRO A 66 -12.95 1.43 -8.04
N LEU A 67 -14.12 1.74 -8.60
CA LEU A 67 -15.40 1.27 -8.07
C LEU A 67 -15.59 -0.24 -8.23
N VAL A 68 -15.00 -0.82 -9.28
CA VAL A 68 -15.05 -2.25 -9.59
C VAL A 68 -13.70 -2.70 -10.08
N LEU A 69 -13.29 -3.89 -9.65
CA LEU A 69 -12.12 -4.61 -10.13
C LEU A 69 -12.53 -5.98 -10.63
N PHE A 70 -11.97 -6.41 -11.74
CA PHE A 70 -12.08 -7.76 -12.28
C PHE A 70 -10.81 -8.51 -11.91
N TYR A 71 -10.95 -9.60 -11.16
CA TYR A 71 -9.82 -10.40 -10.66
C TYR A 71 -9.95 -11.85 -11.06
N LYS A 72 -8.87 -12.43 -11.56
CA LYS A 72 -8.74 -13.87 -11.80
C LYS A 72 -7.43 -14.38 -11.24
N GLY A 73 -7.51 -15.27 -10.26
CA GLY A 73 -6.36 -15.85 -9.59
C GLY A 73 -6.73 -16.41 -8.22
N ASN A 74 -5.70 -16.73 -7.45
CA ASN A 74 -5.85 -17.32 -6.11
C ASN A 74 -5.04 -16.57 -5.02
N ALA A 75 -4.31 -15.50 -5.37
CA ALA A 75 -3.61 -14.71 -4.37
C ALA A 75 -4.59 -13.94 -3.48
N ASN A 76 -4.28 -13.86 -2.20
CA ASN A 76 -4.99 -12.99 -1.26
C ASN A 76 -4.59 -11.52 -1.51
N LEU A 77 -5.51 -10.72 -2.07
CA LEU A 77 -5.29 -9.29 -2.32
C LEU A 77 -5.22 -8.44 -1.03
N ASN A 78 -5.57 -9.05 0.11
CA ASN A 78 -5.45 -8.48 1.45
C ASN A 78 -4.36 -9.21 2.26
N SER A 79 -3.35 -9.80 1.59
CA SER A 79 -2.19 -10.39 2.27
C SER A 79 -1.53 -9.38 3.19
N ARG A 80 -0.90 -9.88 4.27
CA ARG A 80 -0.20 -9.05 5.25
C ARG A 80 0.91 -8.22 4.63
N ARG A 81 1.60 -8.76 3.62
CA ARG A 81 2.74 -8.12 2.94
C ARG A 81 2.52 -8.09 1.44
N ILE A 82 2.46 -6.91 0.88
CA ILE A 82 2.34 -6.71 -0.57
C ILE A 82 3.33 -5.65 -1.00
N ILE A 83 4.17 -5.97 -1.97
CA ILE A 83 5.09 -5.00 -2.58
C ILE A 83 4.77 -4.85 -4.06
N SER A 84 4.98 -3.66 -4.60
CA SER A 84 5.03 -3.47 -6.05
C SER A 84 6.47 -3.32 -6.54
N VAL A 85 6.80 -3.98 -7.65
CA VAL A 85 8.11 -3.90 -8.29
C VAL A 85 7.93 -3.33 -9.67
N VAL A 86 8.54 -2.18 -9.92
CA VAL A 86 8.38 -1.42 -11.16
C VAL A 86 9.72 -0.95 -11.71
N GLY A 87 9.76 -0.64 -13.02
CA GLY A 87 10.98 -0.13 -13.61
C GLY A 87 10.90 0.10 -15.10
N THR A 88 12.07 0.24 -15.72
CA THR A 88 12.21 0.45 -17.16
C THR A 88 11.73 -0.77 -17.96
N ARG A 89 11.22 -0.50 -19.16
CA ARG A 89 10.93 -1.54 -20.16
C ARG A 89 12.20 -2.09 -20.83
N HIS A 90 13.32 -1.39 -20.68
CA HIS A 90 14.66 -1.75 -21.21
C HIS A 90 15.55 -2.25 -20.06
N CYS A 91 15.10 -3.32 -19.39
CA CYS A 91 15.81 -3.92 -18.28
C CYS A 91 17.21 -4.39 -18.68
N THR A 92 18.21 -3.98 -17.90
CA THR A 92 19.59 -4.47 -18.06
C THR A 92 19.79 -5.84 -17.40
N GLU A 93 20.96 -6.44 -17.51
CA GLU A 93 21.30 -7.66 -16.77
C GLU A 93 21.25 -7.40 -15.25
N TYR A 94 21.78 -6.27 -14.80
CA TYR A 94 21.73 -5.83 -13.41
C TYR A 94 20.28 -5.78 -12.87
N GLY A 95 19.34 -5.19 -13.61
CA GLY A 95 17.93 -5.15 -13.20
C GLY A 95 17.29 -6.54 -13.14
N ARG A 96 17.68 -7.47 -14.03
CA ARG A 96 17.23 -8.88 -13.99
C ARG A 96 17.76 -9.61 -12.76
N GLU A 97 19.04 -9.44 -12.45
CA GLU A 97 19.67 -10.01 -11.26
C GLU A 97 19.01 -9.52 -9.98
N ILE A 98 18.75 -8.21 -9.89
CA ILE A 98 18.01 -7.63 -8.74
C ILE A 98 16.63 -8.26 -8.61
N CYS A 99 15.82 -8.33 -9.67
CA CYS A 99 14.50 -8.93 -9.60
C CYS A 99 14.57 -10.38 -9.11
N THR A 100 15.53 -11.15 -9.59
CA THR A 100 15.71 -12.55 -9.23
C THR A 100 16.19 -12.72 -7.79
N SER A 101 17.22 -11.97 -7.37
CA SER A 101 17.76 -12.05 -6.02
C SER A 101 16.75 -11.54 -4.99
N LEU A 102 16.11 -10.38 -5.25
CA LEU A 102 15.09 -9.81 -4.37
C LEU A 102 13.97 -10.80 -4.09
N THR A 103 13.40 -11.41 -5.13
CA THR A 103 12.25 -12.32 -4.95
C THR A 103 12.66 -13.64 -4.31
N ARG A 104 13.85 -14.20 -4.65
CA ARG A 104 14.40 -15.38 -4.02
C ARG A 104 14.64 -15.15 -2.51
N ASP A 105 15.28 -14.05 -2.15
CA ASP A 105 15.65 -13.77 -0.77
C ASP A 105 14.41 -13.37 0.06
N LEU A 106 13.43 -12.68 -0.55
CA LEU A 106 12.12 -12.43 0.09
C LEU A 106 11.35 -13.71 0.35
N SER A 107 11.44 -14.73 -0.50
CA SER A 107 10.76 -16.00 -0.25
C SER A 107 11.26 -16.72 1.00
N ALA A 108 12.50 -16.45 1.42
CA ALA A 108 13.06 -16.96 2.67
C ALA A 108 12.75 -16.06 3.88
N LEU A 109 12.82 -14.73 3.70
CA LEU A 109 12.66 -13.76 4.78
C LEU A 109 11.20 -13.42 5.10
N ALA A 110 10.35 -13.41 4.09
CA ALA A 110 8.94 -13.02 4.17
C ALA A 110 8.09 -13.82 3.16
N PRO A 111 7.89 -15.14 3.36
CA PRO A 111 7.29 -16.06 2.39
C PRO A 111 5.83 -15.77 2.03
N ASP A 112 5.12 -14.97 2.82
CA ASP A 112 3.74 -14.53 2.60
C ASP A 112 3.64 -13.25 1.74
N THR A 113 4.79 -12.76 1.19
CA THR A 113 4.82 -11.55 0.39
C THR A 113 4.20 -11.78 -0.98
N VAL A 114 3.23 -10.93 -1.35
CA VAL A 114 2.67 -10.87 -2.70
C VAL A 114 3.43 -9.81 -3.51
N VAL A 115 3.89 -10.19 -4.70
CA VAL A 115 4.58 -9.28 -5.62
C VAL A 115 3.59 -8.76 -6.65
N VAL A 116 3.38 -7.45 -6.71
CA VAL A 116 2.50 -6.78 -7.67
C VAL A 116 3.34 -6.08 -8.73
N SER A 117 2.93 -6.14 -10.00
CA SER A 117 3.53 -5.37 -11.09
C SER A 117 2.58 -5.25 -12.27
N GLY A 118 3.05 -4.71 -13.40
CA GLY A 118 2.18 -4.35 -14.53
C GLY A 118 2.25 -5.29 -15.73
N LEU A 119 2.97 -6.41 -15.67
CA LEU A 119 3.18 -7.33 -16.79
C LEU A 119 3.82 -6.69 -18.04
N ALA A 120 4.40 -5.50 -17.91
CA ALA A 120 5.09 -4.81 -19.00
C ALA A 120 6.43 -5.48 -19.33
N TYR A 121 7.06 -5.05 -20.43
CA TYR A 121 8.44 -5.45 -20.73
C TYR A 121 9.40 -5.02 -19.61
N GLY A 122 10.58 -5.60 -19.57
CA GLY A 122 11.65 -5.19 -18.68
C GLY A 122 11.47 -5.63 -17.23
N ILE A 123 11.48 -4.70 -16.30
CA ILE A 123 11.46 -5.00 -14.86
C ILE A 123 10.18 -5.75 -14.47
N ASP A 124 9.01 -5.33 -14.92
CA ASP A 124 7.73 -5.92 -14.53
C ASP A 124 7.69 -7.44 -14.79
N ILE A 125 8.02 -7.86 -16.02
CA ILE A 125 8.00 -9.29 -16.36
C ILE A 125 9.07 -10.08 -15.61
N ASN A 126 10.25 -9.48 -15.34
CA ASN A 126 11.29 -10.15 -14.57
C ASN A 126 10.92 -10.28 -13.10
N ALA A 127 10.25 -9.30 -12.52
CA ALA A 127 9.68 -9.39 -11.17
C ALA A 127 8.67 -10.54 -11.05
N HIS A 128 7.72 -10.65 -12.00
CA HIS A 128 6.77 -11.76 -12.03
C HIS A 128 7.44 -13.12 -12.19
N ARG A 129 8.41 -13.24 -13.10
CA ARG A 129 9.15 -14.50 -13.31
C ARG A 129 9.98 -14.88 -12.09
N GLY A 130 10.65 -13.91 -11.48
CA GLY A 130 11.42 -14.12 -10.25
C GLY A 130 10.52 -14.58 -9.10
N ALA A 131 9.37 -13.92 -8.89
CA ALA A 131 8.39 -14.31 -7.89
C ALA A 131 7.87 -15.74 -8.09
N LEU A 132 7.45 -16.09 -9.31
CA LEU A 132 7.01 -17.45 -9.65
C LEU A 132 8.10 -18.49 -9.42
N ALA A 133 9.35 -18.19 -9.81
CA ALA A 133 10.50 -19.09 -9.60
C ALA A 133 10.83 -19.29 -8.12
N ALA A 134 10.61 -18.26 -7.30
CA ALA A 134 10.80 -18.29 -5.86
C ALA A 134 9.59 -18.83 -5.08
N GLY A 135 8.49 -19.17 -5.75
CA GLY A 135 7.26 -19.65 -5.11
C GLY A 135 6.41 -18.56 -4.47
N LEU A 136 6.76 -17.27 -4.63
CA LEU A 136 5.96 -16.16 -4.15
C LEU A 136 4.74 -15.92 -5.05
N PRO A 137 3.56 -15.65 -4.47
CA PRO A 137 2.40 -15.24 -5.25
C PRO A 137 2.64 -13.90 -5.93
N THR A 138 2.18 -13.78 -7.19
CA THR A 138 2.37 -12.56 -7.94
C THR A 138 1.13 -12.15 -8.73
N VAL A 139 0.78 -10.86 -8.66
CA VAL A 139 -0.42 -10.29 -9.26
C VAL A 139 -0.06 -9.25 -10.31
N ALA A 140 -0.52 -9.45 -11.54
CA ALA A 140 -0.39 -8.45 -12.59
C ALA A 140 -1.60 -7.56 -12.65
N VAL A 141 -1.38 -6.26 -12.56
CA VAL A 141 -2.40 -5.26 -12.85
C VAL A 141 -2.35 -4.96 -14.35
N LEU A 142 -3.46 -5.06 -15.06
CA LEU A 142 -3.53 -4.90 -16.52
C LEU A 142 -4.12 -3.55 -16.91
N ALA A 143 -3.71 -3.03 -18.07
CA ALA A 143 -4.21 -1.77 -18.65
C ALA A 143 -5.30 -2.01 -19.72
N HIS A 144 -5.92 -3.18 -19.69
CA HIS A 144 -6.94 -3.66 -20.61
C HIS A 144 -7.80 -4.73 -19.92
N GLY A 145 -8.88 -5.18 -20.55
CA GLY A 145 -9.75 -6.23 -20.01
C GLY A 145 -9.07 -7.61 -19.93
N LEU A 146 -9.66 -8.52 -19.15
CA LEU A 146 -9.15 -9.89 -18.95
C LEU A 146 -9.45 -10.85 -20.13
N ASP A 147 -10.04 -10.35 -21.20
CA ASP A 147 -10.28 -11.10 -22.45
C ASP A 147 -9.04 -11.25 -23.32
N SER A 148 -7.99 -10.49 -23.06
CA SER A 148 -6.72 -10.51 -23.79
C SER A 148 -5.51 -10.40 -22.88
N ILE A 149 -4.31 -10.67 -23.40
CA ILE A 149 -3.04 -10.46 -22.70
C ILE A 149 -2.14 -9.59 -23.57
N TYR A 150 -1.69 -8.48 -23.01
CA TYR A 150 -0.70 -7.60 -23.62
C TYR A 150 0.50 -7.37 -22.65
N PRO A 151 1.75 -7.53 -23.11
CA PRO A 151 2.14 -8.03 -24.44
C PRO A 151 1.84 -9.53 -24.62
N ALA A 152 1.50 -9.94 -25.86
CA ALA A 152 1.11 -11.34 -26.14
C ALA A 152 2.22 -12.35 -25.77
N MET A 153 3.51 -11.97 -25.88
CA MET A 153 4.65 -12.80 -25.50
C MET A 153 4.72 -13.10 -23.98
N HIS A 154 4.02 -12.38 -23.14
CA HIS A 154 3.96 -12.63 -21.70
C HIS A 154 2.83 -13.60 -21.30
N ARG A 155 2.06 -14.10 -22.28
CA ARG A 155 0.92 -15.00 -22.05
C ARG A 155 1.27 -16.22 -21.22
N THR A 156 2.40 -16.86 -21.51
CA THR A 156 2.83 -18.07 -20.74
C THR A 156 3.08 -17.73 -19.27
N THR A 157 3.67 -16.58 -18.98
CA THR A 157 3.87 -16.11 -17.60
C THR A 157 2.53 -15.79 -16.94
N ALA A 158 1.63 -15.09 -17.65
CA ALA A 158 0.31 -14.76 -17.15
C ALA A 158 -0.53 -16.01 -16.78
N ILE A 159 -0.42 -17.09 -17.58
CA ILE A 159 -1.09 -18.37 -17.26
C ILE A 159 -0.54 -18.98 -15.97
N LYS A 160 0.78 -19.01 -15.79
CA LYS A 160 1.41 -19.52 -14.55
C LYS A 160 1.02 -18.70 -13.32
N MET A 161 0.81 -17.38 -13.48
CA MET A 161 0.37 -16.51 -12.40
C MET A 161 -1.05 -16.87 -11.89
N LEU A 162 -1.90 -17.47 -12.73
CA LEU A 162 -3.23 -17.92 -12.27
C LEU A 162 -3.15 -19.09 -11.28
N GLU A 163 -2.05 -19.82 -11.26
CA GLU A 163 -1.81 -20.96 -10.37
C GLU A 163 -1.22 -20.50 -9.01
N ASN A 164 -0.46 -19.40 -9.01
CA ASN A 164 0.14 -18.81 -7.80
C ASN A 164 0.19 -17.28 -7.92
N GLY A 165 -0.97 -16.65 -7.79
CA GLY A 165 -1.10 -15.22 -7.97
C GLY A 165 -2.41 -14.82 -8.64
N GLY A 166 -2.31 -13.99 -9.70
CA GLY A 166 -3.50 -13.60 -10.46
C GLY A 166 -3.30 -12.43 -11.40
N LEU A 167 -4.38 -12.10 -12.09
CA LEU A 167 -4.50 -10.95 -12.99
C LEU A 167 -5.65 -10.08 -12.50
N ILE A 168 -5.44 -8.79 -12.42
CA ILE A 168 -6.43 -7.81 -11.95
C ILE A 168 -6.51 -6.61 -12.89
N THR A 169 -7.69 -6.07 -13.10
CA THR A 169 -7.90 -4.85 -13.90
C THR A 169 -9.16 -4.11 -13.48
N GLU A 170 -9.20 -2.79 -13.74
CA GLU A 170 -10.42 -1.98 -13.67
C GLU A 170 -11.13 -1.85 -15.03
N PHE A 171 -10.53 -2.36 -16.09
CA PHE A 171 -11.03 -2.20 -17.45
C PHE A 171 -11.94 -3.36 -17.87
N SER A 172 -13.05 -3.03 -18.53
CA SER A 172 -13.94 -4.00 -19.13
C SER A 172 -13.32 -4.70 -20.33
N THR A 173 -13.91 -5.83 -20.74
CA THR A 173 -13.52 -6.55 -21.96
C THR A 173 -13.50 -5.62 -23.18
N ARG A 174 -12.72 -5.99 -24.19
CA ARG A 174 -12.51 -5.23 -25.43
C ARG A 174 -11.84 -3.85 -25.24
N THR A 175 -11.41 -3.50 -24.02
CA THR A 175 -10.61 -2.29 -23.84
C THR A 175 -9.24 -2.49 -24.47
N VAL A 176 -8.90 -1.63 -25.44
CA VAL A 176 -7.62 -1.67 -26.14
C VAL A 176 -6.51 -1.12 -25.23
N PRO A 177 -5.32 -1.74 -25.18
CA PRO A 177 -4.20 -1.25 -24.37
C PRO A 177 -3.60 0.04 -24.99
N GLU A 178 -4.09 1.19 -24.52
CA GLU A 178 -3.65 2.52 -24.94
C GLU A 178 -2.69 3.15 -23.92
N LYS A 179 -1.87 4.11 -24.37
CA LYS A 179 -0.88 4.78 -23.51
C LYS A 179 -1.48 5.35 -22.24
N GLN A 180 -2.67 5.95 -22.33
CA GLN A 180 -3.36 6.55 -21.17
C GLN A 180 -3.76 5.48 -20.14
N ASN A 181 -4.20 4.29 -20.59
CA ASN A 181 -4.61 3.20 -19.72
C ASN A 181 -3.43 2.66 -18.90
N PHE A 182 -2.21 2.63 -19.46
CA PHE A 182 -1.00 2.24 -18.71
C PHE A 182 -0.69 3.23 -17.60
N VAL A 183 -0.83 4.52 -17.83
CA VAL A 183 -0.61 5.53 -16.80
C VAL A 183 -1.70 5.45 -15.73
N ARG A 184 -2.96 5.34 -16.15
CA ARG A 184 -4.11 5.21 -15.23
C ARG A 184 -4.01 3.96 -14.35
N ARG A 185 -3.60 2.82 -14.92
CA ARG A 185 -3.42 1.56 -14.21
C ARG A 185 -2.36 1.63 -13.11
N ASN A 186 -1.30 2.42 -13.28
CA ASN A 186 -0.18 2.49 -12.33
C ASN A 186 -0.61 2.88 -10.92
N ARG A 187 -1.70 3.64 -10.77
CA ARG A 187 -2.27 3.95 -9.45
C ARG A 187 -2.76 2.72 -8.71
N ILE A 188 -3.24 1.70 -9.43
CA ILE A 188 -3.67 0.44 -8.82
C ILE A 188 -2.45 -0.37 -8.36
N ILE A 189 -1.34 -0.37 -9.12
CA ILE A 189 -0.09 -1.00 -8.72
C ILE A 189 0.40 -0.40 -7.39
N ALA A 190 0.49 0.93 -7.32
CA ALA A 190 0.90 1.65 -6.13
C ALA A 190 -0.07 1.44 -4.95
N GLY A 191 -1.38 1.56 -5.19
CA GLY A 191 -2.41 1.49 -4.16
C GLY A 191 -2.61 0.10 -3.55
N LEU A 192 -2.28 -0.98 -4.27
CA LEU A 192 -2.37 -2.35 -3.77
C LEU A 192 -1.25 -2.72 -2.78
N SER A 193 -0.13 -1.97 -2.75
CA SER A 193 1.09 -2.38 -2.06
C SER A 193 1.42 -1.51 -0.84
N ASP A 194 2.18 -2.08 0.08
CA ASP A 194 2.77 -1.39 1.23
C ASP A 194 3.94 -0.51 0.78
N ALA A 195 4.70 -1.00 -0.21
CA ALA A 195 5.84 -0.30 -0.77
C ALA A 195 5.94 -0.48 -2.28
N THR A 196 6.42 0.57 -2.97
CA THR A 196 6.77 0.54 -4.39
C THR A 196 8.28 0.53 -4.54
N ILE A 197 8.81 -0.51 -5.20
CA ILE A 197 10.23 -0.73 -5.41
C ILE A 197 10.58 -0.40 -6.85
N VAL A 198 11.42 0.61 -7.05
CA VAL A 198 11.94 1.01 -8.36
C VAL A 198 13.31 0.34 -8.55
N VAL A 199 13.40 -0.60 -9.49
CA VAL A 199 14.65 -1.37 -9.73
C VAL A 199 15.57 -0.66 -10.71
N GLU A 200 15.06 -0.21 -11.84
CA GLU A 200 15.76 0.59 -12.82
C GLU A 200 14.80 1.61 -13.46
N SER A 201 15.26 2.82 -13.68
CA SER A 201 14.50 3.87 -14.36
C SER A 201 15.41 4.89 -15.01
N ALA A 202 15.09 5.32 -16.22
CA ALA A 202 15.64 6.55 -16.77
C ALA A 202 15.05 7.78 -16.03
N SER A 203 15.71 8.95 -16.19
CA SER A 203 15.29 10.22 -15.55
C SER A 203 13.87 10.68 -15.91
N LYS A 204 13.28 10.17 -16.98
CA LYS A 204 11.88 10.41 -17.41
C LYS A 204 11.12 9.10 -17.59
N GLY A 205 11.41 8.09 -16.78
CA GLY A 205 10.78 6.77 -16.86
C GLY A 205 9.34 6.75 -16.33
N GLY A 206 8.48 5.89 -16.91
CA GLY A 206 7.10 5.69 -16.45
C GLY A 206 6.99 5.13 -15.03
N SER A 207 8.01 4.43 -14.54
CA SER A 207 8.11 3.94 -13.17
C SER A 207 8.17 5.05 -12.12
N LEU A 208 8.75 6.22 -12.49
CA LEU A 208 8.76 7.40 -11.62
C LEU A 208 7.35 7.97 -11.39
N ILE A 209 6.45 7.83 -12.36
CA ILE A 209 5.03 8.19 -12.17
C ILE A 209 4.41 7.27 -11.12
N THR A 210 4.68 5.97 -11.18
CA THR A 210 4.18 5.02 -10.17
C THR A 210 4.73 5.33 -8.78
N ALA A 211 6.01 5.68 -8.68
CA ALA A 211 6.66 6.10 -7.45
C ALA A 211 5.99 7.35 -6.86
N SER A 212 5.75 8.39 -7.69
CA SER A 212 5.08 9.62 -7.25
C SER A 212 3.63 9.37 -6.81
N VAL A 213 2.92 8.45 -7.48
CA VAL A 213 1.56 8.05 -7.06
C VAL A 213 1.62 7.31 -5.72
N ALA A 214 2.59 6.41 -5.51
CA ALA A 214 2.78 5.71 -4.23
C ALA A 214 3.01 6.70 -3.08
N GLU A 215 3.89 7.69 -3.30
CA GLU A 215 4.12 8.79 -2.35
C GLU A 215 2.83 9.55 -2.02
N SER A 216 2.00 9.85 -3.03
CA SER A 216 0.71 10.55 -2.83
C SER A 216 -0.33 9.73 -2.06
N TYR A 217 -0.14 8.42 -1.94
CA TYR A 217 -0.96 7.51 -1.15
C TYR A 217 -0.33 7.16 0.20
N ASP A 218 0.69 7.89 0.62
CA ASP A 218 1.47 7.63 1.84
C ASP A 218 2.03 6.19 1.88
N ARG A 219 2.46 5.67 0.70
CA ARG A 219 3.12 4.38 0.58
C ARG A 219 4.64 4.57 0.53
N GLU A 220 5.35 3.66 1.15
CA GLU A 220 6.81 3.68 1.11
C GLU A 220 7.30 3.54 -0.33
N VAL A 221 8.29 4.34 -0.72
CA VAL A 221 8.99 4.20 -2.00
C VAL A 221 10.41 3.78 -1.71
N CYS A 222 10.84 2.69 -2.34
CA CYS A 222 12.21 2.20 -2.27
C CYS A 222 12.84 2.20 -3.66
N ALA A 223 14.15 2.41 -3.74
CA ALA A 223 14.87 2.33 -5.00
C ALA A 223 16.22 1.63 -4.84
N PHE A 224 16.57 0.82 -5.82
CA PHE A 224 17.91 0.27 -5.93
C PHE A 224 18.83 1.32 -6.55
N PRO A 225 19.99 1.59 -5.95
CA PRO A 225 21.00 2.48 -6.55
C PRO A 225 21.63 1.81 -7.75
N GLY A 226 22.02 2.59 -8.74
CA GLY A 226 22.77 2.10 -9.87
C GLY A 226 24.00 2.96 -10.15
N ARG A 227 24.77 2.65 -11.20
CA ARG A 227 25.99 3.35 -11.53
C ARG A 227 25.71 4.79 -11.96
N THR A 228 26.55 5.70 -11.51
CA THR A 228 26.55 7.09 -11.99
C THR A 228 26.85 7.11 -13.48
N GLY A 229 26.00 7.76 -14.26
CA GLY A 229 26.13 7.87 -15.72
C GLY A 229 25.41 6.76 -16.52
N ASP A 230 24.87 5.73 -15.87
CA ASP A 230 23.99 4.76 -16.53
C ASP A 230 22.58 5.32 -16.70
N VAL A 231 22.10 5.41 -17.93
CA VAL A 231 20.79 6.00 -18.28
C VAL A 231 19.64 5.36 -17.51
N TRP A 232 19.69 4.04 -17.30
CA TRP A 232 18.62 3.31 -16.58
C TRP A 232 18.74 3.36 -15.06
N SER A 233 19.83 3.95 -14.54
CA SER A 233 20.04 4.18 -13.10
C SER A 233 19.71 5.60 -12.68
N GLU A 234 19.66 6.57 -13.60
CA GLU A 234 19.46 7.99 -13.32
C GLU A 234 18.20 8.27 -12.51
N GLY A 235 17.07 7.65 -12.89
CA GLY A 235 15.79 7.86 -12.20
C GLY A 235 15.80 7.34 -10.77
N CYS A 236 16.38 6.15 -10.53
CA CYS A 236 16.52 5.61 -9.18
C CYS A 236 17.44 6.46 -8.31
N ASN A 237 18.61 6.84 -8.85
CA ASN A 237 19.58 7.68 -8.15
C ASN A 237 18.99 9.07 -7.82
N MET A 238 18.17 9.63 -8.73
CA MET A 238 17.46 10.90 -8.51
C MET A 238 16.45 10.77 -7.38
N LEU A 239 15.60 9.73 -7.37
CA LEU A 239 14.64 9.50 -6.29
C LEU A 239 15.33 9.41 -4.92
N ILE A 240 16.48 8.71 -4.85
CA ILE A 240 17.26 8.57 -3.62
C ILE A 240 17.86 9.90 -3.20
N MET A 241 18.48 10.63 -4.13
CA MET A 241 19.13 11.93 -3.89
C MET A 241 18.13 13.00 -3.41
N GLU A 242 16.89 12.97 -3.93
CA GLU A 242 15.81 13.89 -3.57
C GLU A 242 15.05 13.45 -2.29
N ASN A 243 15.48 12.37 -1.63
CA ASN A 243 14.80 11.74 -0.48
C ASN A 243 13.32 11.34 -0.77
N LYS A 244 12.99 11.07 -2.03
CA LYS A 244 11.68 10.55 -2.45
C LYS A 244 11.61 9.03 -2.43
N ALA A 245 12.77 8.37 -2.34
CA ALA A 245 12.84 6.93 -2.16
C ALA A 245 13.93 6.54 -1.16
N ARG A 246 13.61 5.58 -0.31
CA ARG A 246 14.61 4.96 0.54
C ARG A 246 15.52 4.07 -0.28
N MET A 247 16.82 4.23 -0.16
CA MET A 247 17.78 3.34 -0.81
C MET A 247 17.71 1.95 -0.18
N ILE A 248 17.57 0.93 -1.02
CA ILE A 248 17.71 -0.47 -0.65
C ILE A 248 18.73 -1.16 -1.55
N THR A 249 19.41 -2.17 -1.02
CA THR A 249 20.43 -2.93 -1.76
C THR A 249 20.19 -4.43 -1.74
N SER A 250 19.22 -4.89 -0.94
CA SER A 250 18.88 -6.31 -0.78
C SER A 250 17.48 -6.49 -0.21
N ALA A 251 16.99 -7.73 -0.16
CA ALA A 251 15.74 -8.09 0.49
C ALA A 251 15.78 -7.81 2.01
N GLU A 252 16.92 -8.02 2.67
CA GLU A 252 17.10 -7.72 4.10
C GLU A 252 16.96 -6.22 4.36
N SER A 253 17.54 -5.37 3.49
CA SER A 253 17.41 -3.92 3.61
C SER A 253 15.97 -3.46 3.41
N LEU A 254 15.21 -4.12 2.52
CA LEU A 254 13.78 -3.87 2.33
C LEU A 254 12.97 -4.29 3.54
N VAL A 255 13.18 -5.51 4.07
CA VAL A 255 12.49 -6.02 5.26
C VAL A 255 12.69 -5.09 6.46
N LYS A 256 13.92 -4.59 6.66
CA LYS A 256 14.23 -3.58 7.69
C LYS A 256 13.57 -2.23 7.40
N ALA A 257 13.58 -1.78 6.15
CA ALA A 257 12.95 -0.53 5.74
C ALA A 257 11.45 -0.51 6.05
N LEU A 258 10.78 -1.67 5.90
CA LEU A 258 9.36 -1.86 6.14
C LEU A 258 9.03 -2.34 7.56
N CYS A 259 10.04 -2.46 8.44
CA CYS A 259 9.89 -2.97 9.81
C CYS A 259 9.24 -4.37 9.87
N TRP A 260 9.44 -5.21 8.85
CA TRP A 260 8.87 -6.55 8.78
C TRP A 260 9.66 -7.58 9.59
N ASP A 261 10.89 -7.27 10.01
CA ASP A 261 11.73 -8.05 10.91
C ASP A 261 11.20 -8.08 12.36
N CYS A 262 10.46 -7.06 12.77
CA CYS A 262 9.79 -7.02 14.08
C CYS A 262 8.73 -8.12 14.23
N ASP A 263 8.23 -8.66 13.12
CA ASP A 263 7.24 -9.73 13.09
C ASP A 263 7.83 -11.13 13.32
N ALA A 264 9.13 -11.30 13.16
CA ALA A 264 9.82 -12.59 13.34
C ALA A 264 9.92 -13.02 14.82
N ASN A 265 9.58 -12.14 15.75
CA ASN A 265 9.58 -12.46 17.17
C ASN A 265 8.27 -11.97 17.84
N PRO A 266 7.12 -12.65 17.61
CA PRO A 266 5.87 -12.31 18.30
C PRO A 266 5.98 -12.44 19.82
N SER A 267 7.08 -13.04 20.33
CA SER A 267 7.38 -13.13 21.76
C SER A 267 8.06 -11.88 22.35
N ALA A 268 8.48 -10.91 21.52
CA ALA A 268 9.19 -9.71 22.00
C ALA A 268 8.28 -8.49 22.18
N ILE A 269 7.09 -8.49 21.57
CA ILE A 269 6.05 -7.51 21.85
C ILE A 269 4.81 -8.31 22.28
N LYS A 270 4.79 -8.81 23.51
CA LYS A 270 3.51 -8.98 24.18
C LYS A 270 2.88 -7.58 24.13
N PRO A 271 1.67 -7.40 23.55
CA PRO A 271 0.87 -6.24 23.91
C PRO A 271 0.85 -6.32 25.44
N ALA A 272 1.35 -5.30 26.13
CA ALA A 272 1.16 -5.21 27.55
C ALA A 272 -0.35 -5.37 27.74
N GLU A 273 -0.78 -6.52 28.27
CA GLU A 273 -2.14 -6.63 28.77
C GLU A 273 -2.27 -5.42 29.68
N PRO A 274 -3.30 -4.59 29.53
CA PRO A 274 -3.48 -3.48 30.44
C PRO A 274 -3.54 -4.12 31.83
N GLU A 275 -2.43 -4.00 32.59
CA GLU A 275 -2.44 -4.39 34.00
C GLU A 275 -3.53 -3.56 34.63
N LEU A 276 -4.54 -4.21 35.16
CA LEU A 276 -5.64 -3.54 35.87
C LEU A 276 -5.10 -2.65 37.01
N PHE A 277 -3.85 -2.88 37.44
CA PHE A 277 -3.13 -2.11 38.44
C PHE A 277 -1.63 -2.03 38.00
N PRO A 278 -1.25 -1.04 37.19
CA PRO A 278 0.15 -0.85 36.82
C PRO A 278 0.97 -0.60 38.09
N GLN A 279 2.02 -1.38 38.30
CA GLN A 279 2.99 -1.09 39.38
C GLN A 279 3.69 0.22 39.02
N LEU A 280 3.37 1.26 39.76
CA LEU A 280 3.97 2.58 39.60
C LEU A 280 5.27 2.64 40.38
N SER A 281 6.31 3.21 39.78
CA SER A 281 7.51 3.61 40.49
C SER A 281 7.22 4.72 41.50
N ASN A 282 8.10 4.97 42.46
CA ASN A 282 7.94 6.06 43.41
C ASN A 282 7.81 7.45 42.74
N GLU A 283 8.44 7.67 41.58
CA GLU A 283 8.36 8.91 40.83
C GLU A 283 6.99 9.00 40.12
N GLU A 284 6.54 7.92 39.50
CA GLU A 284 5.23 7.84 38.81
C GLU A 284 4.09 8.01 39.80
N GLN A 285 4.19 7.42 41.00
CA GLN A 285 3.16 7.58 42.02
C GLN A 285 3.02 9.05 42.44
N LYS A 286 4.13 9.76 42.67
CA LYS A 286 4.08 11.21 42.97
C LYS A 286 3.41 12.02 41.88
N ILE A 287 3.62 11.65 40.60
CA ILE A 287 2.97 12.30 39.47
C ILE A 287 1.47 12.00 39.43
N VAL A 288 1.08 10.76 39.69
CA VAL A 288 -0.34 10.38 39.79
C VAL A 288 -1.03 11.15 40.91
N ASP A 289 -0.43 11.18 42.11
CA ASP A 289 -0.95 11.90 43.27
C ASP A 289 -1.09 13.42 42.96
N ALA A 290 -0.11 13.99 42.25
CA ALA A 290 -0.13 15.40 41.84
C ALA A 290 -1.23 15.67 40.78
N LEU A 291 -1.59 14.71 39.95
CA LEU A 291 -2.60 14.84 38.90
C LEU A 291 -4.02 14.45 39.37
N GLU A 292 -4.14 13.78 40.53
CA GLU A 292 -5.41 13.30 41.05
C GLU A 292 -6.39 14.46 41.33
N GLY A 293 -7.64 14.33 40.85
CA GLY A 293 -8.68 15.37 41.01
C GLY A 293 -8.52 16.60 40.11
N SER A 294 -7.53 16.61 39.14
CA SER A 294 -7.36 17.73 38.22
C SER A 294 -7.78 17.36 36.78
N ASP A 295 -8.48 18.29 36.11
CA ASP A 295 -8.83 18.16 34.68
C ASP A 295 -7.65 18.53 33.75
N GLY A 296 -6.45 18.65 34.30
CA GLY A 296 -5.21 18.91 33.58
C GLY A 296 -4.35 19.97 34.25
N LYS A 297 -3.15 19.58 34.65
CA LYS A 297 -2.18 20.41 35.37
C LYS A 297 -0.98 20.75 34.49
N GLN A 298 -0.49 21.98 34.56
CA GLN A 298 0.71 22.41 33.81
C GLN A 298 1.96 21.70 34.34
N ILE A 299 2.86 21.37 33.45
CA ILE A 299 4.11 20.65 33.78
C ILE A 299 4.95 21.37 34.83
N ASN A 300 4.97 22.70 34.84
CA ASN A 300 5.69 23.52 35.84
C ASN A 300 5.12 23.29 37.25
N LEU A 301 3.80 23.18 37.41
CA LEU A 301 3.14 22.91 38.67
C LEU A 301 3.45 21.49 39.16
N ILE A 302 3.44 20.52 38.25
CA ILE A 302 3.80 19.13 38.54
C ILE A 302 5.25 19.06 39.03
N THR A 303 6.18 19.81 38.39
CA THR A 303 7.59 19.89 38.80
C THR A 303 7.71 20.41 40.25
N VAL A 304 6.97 21.44 40.62
CA VAL A 304 7.00 22.03 41.96
C VAL A 304 6.43 21.08 42.99
N GLU A 305 5.29 20.45 42.72
CA GLU A 305 4.59 19.57 43.67
C GLU A 305 5.33 18.23 43.86
N THR A 306 5.90 17.67 42.81
CA THR A 306 6.61 16.37 42.86
C THR A 306 8.07 16.50 43.27
N ASN A 307 8.64 17.71 43.18
CA ASN A 307 10.06 18.00 43.35
C ASN A 307 10.98 17.16 42.41
N ILE A 308 10.46 16.78 41.22
CA ILE A 308 11.20 16.08 40.18
C ILE A 308 11.76 17.11 39.21
N PRO A 309 13.07 17.09 38.88
CA PRO A 309 13.65 18.01 37.89
C PRO A 309 12.94 17.91 36.55
N MET A 310 12.70 19.05 35.87
CA MET A 310 11.93 19.14 34.61
C MET A 310 12.37 18.13 33.56
N ALA A 311 13.67 17.96 33.32
CA ALA A 311 14.19 17.03 32.33
C ALA A 311 13.81 15.57 32.65
N ARG A 312 13.84 15.18 33.92
CA ARG A 312 13.46 13.86 34.40
C ARG A 312 11.94 13.67 34.34
N LEU A 313 11.19 14.70 34.77
CA LEU A 313 9.73 14.69 34.73
C LEU A 313 9.20 14.49 33.31
N MET A 314 9.78 15.15 32.31
CA MET A 314 9.38 14.98 30.91
C MET A 314 9.58 13.53 30.43
N SER A 315 10.71 12.90 30.78
CA SER A 315 10.95 11.50 30.42
C SER A 315 9.92 10.56 31.06
N VAL A 316 9.65 10.75 32.36
CA VAL A 316 8.68 9.92 33.08
C VAL A 316 7.26 10.14 32.57
N LEU A 317 6.85 11.37 32.31
CA LEU A 317 5.53 11.69 31.73
C LEU A 317 5.37 11.08 30.34
N PHE A 318 6.40 11.07 29.52
CA PHE A 318 6.39 10.41 28.21
C PHE A 318 6.21 8.90 28.35
N GLU A 319 6.96 8.26 29.25
CA GLU A 319 6.80 6.81 29.52
C GLU A 319 5.39 6.47 30.05
N MET A 320 4.85 7.30 30.94
CA MET A 320 3.48 7.14 31.47
C MET A 320 2.42 7.37 30.40
N GLU A 321 2.65 8.29 29.45
CA GLU A 321 1.75 8.52 28.31
C GLU A 321 1.76 7.32 27.36
N MET A 322 2.92 6.77 27.04
CA MET A 322 3.06 5.55 26.23
C MET A 322 2.39 4.32 26.88
N ARG A 323 2.35 4.26 28.22
CA ARG A 323 1.62 3.23 28.97
C ARG A 323 0.14 3.55 29.17
N GLY A 324 -0.34 4.71 28.66
CA GLY A 324 -1.73 5.12 28.76
C GLY A 324 -2.18 5.55 30.16
N ILE A 325 -1.26 5.84 31.07
CA ILE A 325 -1.56 6.27 32.45
C ILE A 325 -1.94 7.75 32.49
N VAL A 326 -1.23 8.59 31.72
CA VAL A 326 -1.49 10.01 31.59
C VAL A 326 -1.77 10.38 30.14
N LYS A 327 -2.39 11.52 29.91
CA LYS A 327 -2.66 12.08 28.59
C LYS A 327 -2.17 13.53 28.56
N SER A 328 -1.42 13.89 27.51
CA SER A 328 -1.03 15.26 27.25
C SER A 328 -2.19 16.09 26.68
N LEU A 329 -2.25 17.34 27.04
CA LEU A 329 -3.21 18.35 26.59
C LEU A 329 -2.47 19.58 26.03
N ASN A 330 -3.17 20.39 25.23
CA ASN A 330 -2.60 21.61 24.71
C ASN A 330 -2.07 22.53 25.82
N GLY A 331 -0.92 23.16 25.61
CA GLY A 331 -0.30 24.07 26.56
C GLY A 331 0.55 23.40 27.64
N ALA A 332 1.21 22.27 27.30
CA ALA A 332 2.06 21.49 28.21
C ALA A 332 1.35 21.12 29.53
N ARG A 333 0.09 20.69 29.42
CA ARG A 333 -0.74 20.21 30.51
C ARG A 333 -0.91 18.70 30.42
N TYR A 334 -0.99 18.03 31.56
CA TYR A 334 -1.17 16.58 31.66
C TYR A 334 -2.35 16.26 32.57
N LYS A 335 -3.06 15.18 32.28
CA LYS A 335 -4.12 14.62 33.13
C LYS A 335 -4.03 13.09 33.18
N LEU A 336 -4.63 12.49 34.20
CA LEU A 336 -4.81 11.03 34.27
C LEU A 336 -5.76 10.56 33.17
N ASN A 337 -5.41 9.46 32.55
CA ASN A 337 -6.25 8.81 31.55
C ASN A 337 -7.21 7.87 32.32
N ARG A 338 -8.43 8.34 32.57
CA ARG A 338 -9.51 7.57 33.22
C ARG A 338 -10.33 6.84 32.19
#